data_25155ace97c8b3f6e0d0733c6df48e69
#
_entry.id   25155ace97c8b3f6e0d0733c6df48e69
#
_cell.length_a   1.000
_cell.length_b   1.000
_cell.length_c   1.000
_cell.angle_alpha   90.00
_cell.angle_beta   90.00
_cell.angle_gamma   90.00
#
_symmetry.space_group_name_H-M   'P 1'
#
loop_
_entity.id
_entity.type
_entity.pdbx_description
1 polymer ?
#
loop_
_entity_poly.entity_id
_entity_poly.type
_entity_poly.pdbx_seq_one_letter_code
_entity_poly.pdbx_strand_id
1 'polypeptide(L)'
;MKIGVAGAYGAFGIKHLDALANIEGVEVTSVFGPTEAKIKALAADRGIGHWCTSLDEMLARDDVDGIILSTPTGLHAEQSIAVMKAGKHVLCEIPMADTVEASKEIVRVQQETGVVGMAGQVRRFNPSHQWIKNKIDAGELNIQQMDVQTYFFRRTNTNAKGEPRTWTDHLLWHHACHTVDLFMYQTGEIPTEVFGVQGPKHPELGIAMDMTIGLKTPSGAICTLSLSFNNDAPFGTFFRYMCDNGTYVARYDDLVDGYEKPVDLSGVAVSNNGIELIDREFVAAIKEGRQPNGSFAQVLPAMLVLGKLEEMMEG
;
A
#
# COMPACT_ATOMS: atom_id res chain seq x y z
N MET A 1 -8.53 -21.86 1.24
CA MET A 1 -8.81 -20.69 0.40
C MET A 1 -7.81 -20.70 -0.75
N LYS A 2 -8.26 -20.48 -1.95
CA LYS A 2 -7.45 -20.57 -3.17
C LYS A 2 -7.19 -19.17 -3.72
N ILE A 3 -5.93 -18.78 -3.81
CA ILE A 3 -5.50 -17.44 -4.18
C ILE A 3 -4.72 -17.46 -5.49
N GLY A 4 -5.05 -16.51 -6.37
CA GLY A 4 -4.25 -16.16 -7.54
C GLY A 4 -3.33 -14.99 -7.24
N VAL A 5 -2.12 -14.97 -7.83
CA VAL A 5 -1.22 -13.83 -7.73
C VAL A 5 -0.89 -13.30 -9.10
N ALA A 6 -1.29 -12.07 -9.39
CA ALA A 6 -1.00 -11.37 -10.63
C ALA A 6 0.22 -10.46 -10.48
N GLY A 7 1.12 -10.44 -11.48
CA GLY A 7 2.43 -9.79 -11.36
C GLY A 7 3.42 -10.61 -10.53
N ALA A 8 3.22 -11.93 -10.46
CA ALA A 8 3.81 -12.84 -9.49
C ALA A 8 5.36 -12.88 -9.46
N TYR A 9 6.05 -12.65 -10.57
CA TYR A 9 7.52 -12.61 -10.59
C TYR A 9 8.11 -11.20 -10.33
N GLY A 10 7.24 -10.20 -10.10
CA GLY A 10 7.64 -8.87 -9.64
C GLY A 10 8.14 -8.90 -8.18
N ALA A 11 8.80 -7.82 -7.74
CA ALA A 11 9.37 -7.76 -6.40
C ALA A 11 8.32 -7.94 -5.30
N PHE A 12 7.13 -7.36 -5.45
CA PHE A 12 6.04 -7.51 -4.48
C PHE A 12 5.28 -8.82 -4.68
N GLY A 13 5.08 -9.29 -5.92
CA GLY A 13 4.48 -10.60 -6.19
C GLY A 13 5.21 -11.75 -5.49
N ILE A 14 6.56 -11.74 -5.52
CA ILE A 14 7.37 -12.72 -4.77
C ILE A 14 7.14 -12.61 -3.26
N LYS A 15 7.07 -11.41 -2.70
CA LYS A 15 6.82 -11.21 -1.27
C LYS A 15 5.46 -11.73 -0.84
N HIS A 16 4.41 -11.53 -1.65
CA HIS A 16 3.09 -12.11 -1.40
C HIS A 16 3.10 -13.64 -1.50
N LEU A 17 3.82 -14.21 -2.48
CA LEU A 17 3.97 -15.67 -2.56
C LEU A 17 4.66 -16.24 -1.31
N ASP A 18 5.71 -15.57 -0.83
CA ASP A 18 6.41 -15.96 0.41
C ASP A 18 5.51 -15.82 1.64
N ALA A 19 4.73 -14.76 1.72
CA ALA A 19 3.77 -14.52 2.81
C ALA A 19 2.64 -15.54 2.81
N LEU A 20 2.01 -15.79 1.67
CA LEU A 20 0.90 -16.75 1.53
C LEU A 20 1.30 -18.18 1.91
N ALA A 21 2.57 -18.56 1.67
CA ALA A 21 3.09 -19.88 2.07
C ALA A 21 3.08 -20.09 3.60
N ASN A 22 3.04 -19.01 4.40
CA ASN A 22 2.99 -19.05 5.86
C ASN A 22 1.56 -18.96 6.43
N ILE A 23 0.52 -18.89 5.57
CA ILE A 23 -0.87 -18.74 6.01
C ILE A 23 -1.59 -20.09 5.92
N GLU A 24 -1.96 -20.63 7.08
CA GLU A 24 -2.64 -21.92 7.16
C GLU A 24 -3.98 -21.92 6.41
N GLY A 25 -4.21 -22.98 5.62
CA GLY A 25 -5.43 -23.16 4.84
C GLY A 25 -5.52 -22.25 3.61
N VAL A 26 -4.41 -21.67 3.17
CA VAL A 26 -4.28 -20.93 1.91
C VAL A 26 -3.43 -21.73 0.92
N GLU A 27 -3.86 -21.78 -0.31
CA GLU A 27 -3.17 -22.39 -1.44
C GLU A 27 -3.08 -21.37 -2.59
N VAL A 28 -1.89 -21.16 -3.13
CA VAL A 28 -1.73 -20.40 -4.38
C VAL A 28 -1.95 -21.35 -5.54
N THR A 29 -3.11 -21.23 -6.20
CA THR A 29 -3.50 -22.14 -7.28
C THR A 29 -3.16 -21.63 -8.67
N SER A 30 -2.90 -20.31 -8.83
CA SER A 30 -2.60 -19.71 -10.13
C SER A 30 -1.68 -18.51 -10.00
N VAL A 31 -0.77 -18.35 -10.96
CA VAL A 31 0.08 -17.16 -11.08
C VAL A 31 0.00 -16.58 -12.48
N PHE A 32 -0.05 -15.24 -12.56
CA PHE A 32 -0.07 -14.49 -13.82
C PHE A 32 1.14 -13.58 -13.95
N GLY A 33 1.68 -13.52 -15.17
CA GLY A 33 2.69 -12.54 -15.56
C GLY A 33 2.88 -12.51 -17.09
N PRO A 34 3.19 -11.35 -17.69
CA PRO A 34 3.16 -11.17 -19.15
C PRO A 34 4.26 -11.91 -19.92
N THR A 35 5.29 -12.43 -19.25
CA THR A 35 6.39 -13.14 -19.90
C THR A 35 6.29 -14.64 -19.63
N GLU A 36 5.87 -15.42 -20.63
CA GLU A 36 5.62 -16.86 -20.51
C GLU A 36 6.78 -17.62 -19.84
N ALA A 37 8.00 -17.44 -20.33
CA ALA A 37 9.16 -18.15 -19.79
C ALA A 37 9.41 -17.84 -18.31
N LYS A 38 9.22 -16.57 -17.87
CA LYS A 38 9.42 -16.16 -16.48
C LYS A 38 8.32 -16.73 -15.56
N ILE A 39 7.05 -16.64 -15.99
CA ILE A 39 5.93 -17.10 -15.14
C ILE A 39 5.90 -18.63 -15.05
N LYS A 40 6.18 -19.33 -16.12
CA LYS A 40 6.29 -20.79 -16.14
C LYS A 40 7.42 -21.30 -15.22
N ALA A 41 8.58 -20.65 -15.27
CA ALA A 41 9.70 -20.99 -14.40
C ALA A 41 9.36 -20.76 -12.92
N LEU A 42 8.71 -19.62 -12.60
CA LEU A 42 8.25 -19.33 -11.24
C LEU A 42 7.25 -20.36 -10.74
N ALA A 43 6.25 -20.72 -11.55
CA ALA A 43 5.25 -21.72 -11.18
C ALA A 43 5.89 -23.08 -10.87
N ALA A 44 6.82 -23.51 -11.70
CA ALA A 44 7.57 -24.76 -11.50
C ALA A 44 8.43 -24.72 -10.22
N ASP A 45 9.15 -23.63 -9.98
CA ASP A 45 9.99 -23.43 -8.79
C ASP A 45 9.16 -23.46 -7.47
N ARG A 46 7.95 -22.90 -7.51
CA ARG A 46 7.05 -22.80 -6.37
C ARG A 46 6.05 -23.96 -6.26
N GLY A 47 6.05 -24.91 -7.17
CA GLY A 47 5.10 -26.02 -7.19
C GLY A 47 3.65 -25.61 -7.43
N ILE A 48 3.43 -24.45 -8.12
CA ILE A 48 2.09 -23.93 -8.44
C ILE A 48 1.58 -24.58 -9.70
N GLY A 49 0.41 -25.21 -9.62
CA GLY A 49 -0.13 -26.06 -10.69
C GLY A 49 -0.56 -25.32 -11.96
N HIS A 50 -0.84 -24.02 -11.87
CA HIS A 50 -1.30 -23.23 -13.01
C HIS A 50 -0.57 -21.90 -13.14
N TRP A 51 -0.25 -21.54 -14.38
CA TRP A 51 0.30 -20.23 -14.75
C TRP A 51 -0.36 -19.75 -16.04
N CYS A 52 -0.45 -18.44 -16.23
CA CYS A 52 -1.03 -17.82 -17.43
C CYS A 52 -0.34 -16.50 -17.77
N THR A 53 -0.54 -16.07 -19.03
CA THR A 53 -0.06 -14.77 -19.53
C THR A 53 -1.18 -13.76 -19.76
N SER A 54 -2.42 -14.14 -19.45
CA SER A 54 -3.61 -13.28 -19.47
C SER A 54 -4.29 -13.33 -18.10
N LEU A 55 -4.72 -12.16 -17.60
CA LEU A 55 -5.54 -12.08 -16.40
C LEU A 55 -6.90 -12.77 -16.61
N ASP A 56 -7.49 -12.66 -17.80
CA ASP A 56 -8.77 -13.28 -18.13
C ASP A 56 -8.74 -14.81 -17.97
N GLU A 57 -7.62 -15.45 -18.30
CA GLU A 57 -7.44 -16.89 -18.06
C GLU A 57 -7.51 -17.23 -16.56
N MET A 58 -6.92 -16.38 -15.70
CA MET A 58 -7.00 -16.53 -14.24
C MET A 58 -8.43 -16.26 -13.74
N LEU A 59 -9.10 -15.24 -14.26
CA LEU A 59 -10.47 -14.88 -13.90
C LEU A 59 -11.48 -15.98 -14.23
N ALA A 60 -11.28 -16.71 -15.33
CA ALA A 60 -12.16 -17.79 -15.78
C ALA A 60 -12.07 -19.06 -14.92
N ARG A 61 -11.16 -19.14 -13.97
CA ARG A 61 -10.96 -20.34 -13.13
C ARG A 61 -11.93 -20.37 -11.95
N ASP A 62 -12.60 -21.51 -11.78
CA ASP A 62 -13.50 -21.75 -10.62
C ASP A 62 -12.72 -22.04 -9.32
N ASP A 63 -11.43 -22.40 -9.42
CA ASP A 63 -10.57 -22.70 -8.30
C ASP A 63 -9.69 -21.52 -7.87
N VAL A 64 -10.17 -20.30 -8.01
CA VAL A 64 -9.57 -19.07 -7.49
C VAL A 64 -10.64 -18.28 -6.76
N ASP A 65 -10.52 -18.15 -5.44
CA ASP A 65 -11.45 -17.40 -4.59
C ASP A 65 -11.14 -15.90 -4.59
N GLY A 66 -9.85 -15.56 -4.57
CA GLY A 66 -9.37 -14.17 -4.54
C GLY A 66 -8.05 -13.99 -5.29
N ILE A 67 -7.78 -12.75 -5.68
CA ILE A 67 -6.58 -12.41 -6.45
C ILE A 67 -5.83 -11.27 -5.77
N ILE A 68 -4.51 -11.43 -5.65
CA ILE A 68 -3.59 -10.36 -5.25
C ILE A 68 -3.01 -9.75 -6.52
N LEU A 69 -3.20 -8.43 -6.69
CA LEU A 69 -2.68 -7.65 -7.80
C LEU A 69 -1.40 -6.92 -7.38
N SER A 70 -0.26 -7.34 -7.92
CA SER A 70 1.05 -6.69 -7.80
C SER A 70 1.63 -6.34 -9.17
N THR A 71 0.76 -5.96 -10.08
CA THR A 71 1.04 -5.54 -11.45
C THR A 71 1.48 -4.06 -11.49
N PRO A 72 1.89 -3.51 -12.65
CA PRO A 72 2.13 -2.07 -12.78
C PRO A 72 0.90 -1.23 -12.42
N THR A 73 1.11 -0.12 -11.73
CA THR A 73 0.06 0.73 -11.14
C THR A 73 -1.03 1.17 -12.13
N GLY A 74 -0.65 1.56 -13.35
CA GLY A 74 -1.64 1.98 -14.36
C GLY A 74 -2.64 0.88 -14.74
N LEU A 75 -2.44 -0.38 -14.31
CA LEU A 75 -3.36 -1.49 -14.53
C LEU A 75 -4.24 -1.79 -13.31
N HIS A 76 -3.92 -1.25 -12.14
CA HIS A 76 -4.55 -1.61 -10.87
C HIS A 76 -6.07 -1.40 -10.89
N ALA A 77 -6.53 -0.25 -11.38
CA ALA A 77 -7.95 0.07 -11.40
C ALA A 77 -8.74 -0.86 -12.33
N GLU A 78 -8.30 -1.00 -13.57
CA GLU A 78 -8.93 -1.87 -14.56
C GLU A 78 -8.97 -3.32 -14.08
N GLN A 79 -7.83 -3.82 -13.59
CA GLN A 79 -7.72 -5.20 -13.11
C GLN A 79 -8.54 -5.44 -11.85
N SER A 80 -8.54 -4.52 -10.87
CA SER A 80 -9.38 -4.63 -9.67
C SER A 80 -10.87 -4.72 -10.03
N ILE A 81 -11.32 -3.87 -10.96
CA ILE A 81 -12.70 -3.88 -11.46
C ILE A 81 -13.02 -5.20 -12.16
N ALA A 82 -12.11 -5.70 -13.00
CA ALA A 82 -12.30 -6.97 -13.70
C ALA A 82 -12.40 -8.16 -12.71
N VAL A 83 -11.51 -8.20 -11.70
CA VAL A 83 -11.54 -9.24 -10.65
C VAL A 83 -12.87 -9.22 -9.90
N MET A 84 -13.33 -8.05 -9.46
CA MET A 84 -14.58 -7.91 -8.71
C MET A 84 -15.80 -8.29 -9.55
N LYS A 85 -15.85 -7.89 -10.83
CA LYS A 85 -16.91 -8.26 -11.78
C LYS A 85 -16.95 -9.75 -12.08
N ALA A 86 -15.81 -10.44 -11.99
CA ALA A 86 -15.73 -11.91 -12.08
C ALA A 86 -16.18 -12.60 -10.77
N GLY A 87 -16.67 -11.85 -9.77
CA GLY A 87 -17.14 -12.38 -8.48
C GLY A 87 -16.00 -12.82 -7.55
N LYS A 88 -14.76 -12.41 -7.81
CA LYS A 88 -13.60 -12.80 -7.01
C LYS A 88 -13.20 -11.65 -6.07
N HIS A 89 -12.65 -12.03 -4.91
CA HIS A 89 -12.09 -11.08 -3.96
C HIS A 89 -10.78 -10.50 -4.49
N VAL A 90 -10.44 -9.26 -4.10
CA VAL A 90 -9.22 -8.59 -4.59
C VAL A 90 -8.45 -7.89 -3.48
N LEU A 91 -7.14 -8.14 -3.44
CA LEU A 91 -6.17 -7.29 -2.78
C LEU A 91 -5.34 -6.64 -3.87
N CYS A 92 -5.32 -5.31 -3.90
CA CYS A 92 -4.55 -4.54 -4.87
C CYS A 92 -3.41 -3.80 -4.18
N GLU A 93 -2.17 -3.98 -4.65
CA GLU A 93 -1.02 -3.20 -4.21
C GLU A 93 -1.23 -1.71 -4.45
N ILE A 94 -0.45 -0.89 -3.76
CA ILE A 94 -0.57 0.58 -3.80
C ILE A 94 0.06 1.19 -5.06
N PRO A 95 -0.48 2.34 -5.42
CA PRO A 95 -1.79 2.90 -5.07
C PRO A 95 -2.90 2.07 -5.71
N MET A 96 -4.09 2.02 -5.08
CA MET A 96 -5.20 1.25 -5.66
C MET A 96 -5.62 1.75 -7.05
N ALA A 97 -5.34 3.04 -7.33
CA ALA A 97 -5.45 3.70 -8.62
C ALA A 97 -4.54 4.94 -8.62
N ASP A 98 -4.28 5.50 -9.79
CA ASP A 98 -3.48 6.71 -10.00
C ASP A 98 -4.32 7.96 -10.33
N THR A 99 -5.65 7.86 -10.20
CA THR A 99 -6.60 8.97 -10.32
C THR A 99 -7.74 8.86 -9.31
N VAL A 100 -8.35 10.00 -9.01
CA VAL A 100 -9.54 10.08 -8.14
C VAL A 100 -10.74 9.36 -8.75
N GLU A 101 -10.96 9.54 -10.05
CA GLU A 101 -12.08 8.95 -10.78
C GLU A 101 -12.00 7.43 -10.78
N ALA A 102 -10.83 6.87 -11.06
CA ALA A 102 -10.61 5.44 -11.02
C ALA A 102 -10.77 4.87 -9.60
N SER A 103 -10.30 5.61 -8.57
CA SER A 103 -10.48 5.22 -7.17
C SER A 103 -11.97 5.16 -6.77
N LYS A 104 -12.77 6.15 -7.18
CA LYS A 104 -14.23 6.15 -6.97
C LYS A 104 -14.92 4.99 -7.67
N GLU A 105 -14.51 4.71 -8.91
CA GLU A 105 -15.08 3.61 -9.70
C GLU A 105 -14.79 2.23 -9.07
N ILE A 106 -13.58 2.01 -8.56
CA ILE A 106 -13.23 0.80 -7.79
C ILE A 106 -14.19 0.60 -6.62
N VAL A 107 -14.41 1.64 -5.82
CA VAL A 107 -15.30 1.58 -4.65
C VAL A 107 -16.75 1.34 -5.08
N ARG A 108 -17.20 1.98 -6.14
CA ARG A 108 -18.55 1.77 -6.69
C ARG A 108 -18.75 0.31 -7.10
N VAL A 109 -17.81 -0.27 -7.85
CA VAL A 109 -17.90 -1.67 -8.29
C VAL A 109 -17.80 -2.64 -7.12
N GLN A 110 -16.97 -2.35 -6.11
CA GLN A 110 -16.91 -3.15 -4.89
C GLN A 110 -18.27 -3.19 -4.17
N GLN A 111 -18.94 -2.05 -4.06
CA GLN A 111 -20.28 -1.98 -3.44
C GLN A 111 -21.33 -2.75 -4.24
N GLU A 112 -21.27 -2.70 -5.56
CA GLU A 112 -22.19 -3.42 -6.43
C GLU A 112 -22.02 -4.93 -6.38
N THR A 113 -20.78 -5.40 -6.34
CA THR A 113 -20.45 -6.82 -6.35
C THR A 113 -20.48 -7.46 -4.97
N GLY A 114 -20.31 -6.67 -3.91
CA GLY A 114 -20.28 -7.14 -2.53
C GLY A 114 -19.05 -7.97 -2.16
N VAL A 115 -18.07 -8.11 -3.06
CA VAL A 115 -16.85 -8.88 -2.78
C VAL A 115 -15.91 -8.12 -1.84
N VAL A 116 -15.00 -8.83 -1.19
CA VAL A 116 -13.95 -8.24 -0.40
C VAL A 116 -12.94 -7.55 -1.33
N GLY A 117 -12.71 -6.26 -1.09
CA GLY A 117 -11.73 -5.46 -1.82
C GLY A 117 -10.83 -4.69 -0.86
N MET A 118 -9.52 -4.85 -1.01
CA MET A 118 -8.51 -4.31 -0.12
C MET A 118 -7.40 -3.60 -0.90
N ALA A 119 -6.93 -2.46 -0.40
CA ALA A 119 -5.73 -1.80 -0.88
C ALA A 119 -4.54 -2.16 0.03
N GLY A 120 -3.37 -2.40 -0.57
CA GLY A 120 -2.15 -2.85 0.09
C GLY A 120 -1.47 -1.76 0.95
N GLN A 121 -2.22 -1.10 1.84
CA GLN A 121 -1.71 -0.04 2.72
C GLN A 121 -0.88 -0.62 3.87
N VAL A 122 0.32 -1.11 3.54
CA VAL A 122 1.22 -1.85 4.45
C VAL A 122 1.52 -1.11 5.75
N ARG A 123 1.52 0.23 5.75
CA ARG A 123 1.82 1.02 6.96
C ARG A 123 0.82 0.81 8.08
N ARG A 124 -0.44 0.50 7.77
CA ARG A 124 -1.45 0.14 8.78
C ARG A 124 -1.07 -1.13 9.56
N PHE A 125 -0.19 -1.97 8.99
CA PHE A 125 0.18 -3.29 9.49
C PHE A 125 1.61 -3.37 10.04
N ASN A 126 2.45 -2.33 9.89
CA ASN A 126 3.73 -2.31 10.55
C ASN A 126 3.56 -2.30 12.09
N PRO A 127 4.29 -3.11 12.85
CA PRO A 127 4.18 -3.19 14.32
C PRO A 127 4.28 -1.83 15.02
N SER A 128 5.21 -0.98 14.58
CA SER A 128 5.39 0.37 15.10
C SER A 128 4.11 1.22 15.00
N HIS A 129 3.45 1.17 13.83
CA HIS A 129 2.23 1.94 13.57
C HIS A 129 0.99 1.31 14.21
N GLN A 130 0.94 -0.02 14.31
CA GLN A 130 -0.10 -0.73 15.07
C GLN A 130 -0.06 -0.35 16.55
N TRP A 131 1.14 -0.29 17.15
CA TRP A 131 1.29 0.11 18.55
C TRP A 131 0.73 1.53 18.77
N ILE A 132 1.11 2.51 17.92
CA ILE A 132 0.57 3.87 17.97
C ILE A 132 -0.96 3.86 17.84
N LYS A 133 -1.52 3.14 16.87
CA LYS A 133 -2.97 3.07 16.66
C LYS A 133 -3.68 2.47 17.88
N ASN A 134 -3.15 1.38 18.43
CA ASN A 134 -3.73 0.75 19.62
C ASN A 134 -3.75 1.70 20.82
N LYS A 135 -2.69 2.51 21.01
CA LYS A 135 -2.66 3.53 22.07
C LYS A 135 -3.67 4.65 21.85
N ILE A 136 -3.87 5.08 20.60
CA ILE A 136 -4.91 6.05 20.25
C ILE A 136 -6.29 5.48 20.55
N ASP A 137 -6.56 4.25 20.12
CA ASP A 137 -7.88 3.59 20.32
C ASP A 137 -8.19 3.35 21.80
N ALA A 138 -7.16 3.15 22.62
CA ALA A 138 -7.28 3.05 24.08
C ALA A 138 -7.44 4.42 24.77
N GLY A 139 -7.33 5.55 24.05
CA GLY A 139 -7.37 6.89 24.62
C GLY A 139 -6.12 7.26 25.43
N GLU A 140 -5.01 6.55 25.22
CA GLU A 140 -3.75 6.73 25.95
C GLU A 140 -2.77 7.68 25.22
N LEU A 141 -3.06 8.05 23.97
CA LEU A 141 -2.22 8.85 23.13
C LEU A 141 -3.05 9.62 22.10
N ASN A 142 -2.73 10.90 21.89
CA ASN A 142 -3.24 11.69 20.77
C ASN A 142 -2.07 12.30 19.99
N ILE A 143 -2.12 12.17 18.67
CA ILE A 143 -1.13 12.78 17.77
C ILE A 143 -1.39 14.30 17.74
N GLN A 144 -0.38 15.09 18.08
CA GLN A 144 -0.37 16.53 17.89
C GLN A 144 0.29 16.90 16.55
N GLN A 145 1.42 16.26 16.26
CA GLN A 145 2.10 16.41 14.99
C GLN A 145 2.78 15.11 14.59
N MET A 146 2.70 14.79 13.31
CA MET A 146 3.46 13.71 12.66
C MET A 146 4.39 14.33 11.63
N ASP A 147 5.69 14.14 11.78
CA ASP A 147 6.71 14.54 10.80
C ASP A 147 7.26 13.30 10.10
N VAL A 148 7.24 13.30 8.77
CA VAL A 148 7.58 12.14 7.95
C VAL A 148 8.55 12.50 6.86
N GLN A 149 9.55 11.63 6.68
CA GLN A 149 10.54 11.73 5.63
C GLN A 149 10.53 10.44 4.82
N THR A 150 10.27 10.55 3.52
CA THR A 150 10.28 9.42 2.58
C THR A 150 11.33 9.67 1.52
N TYR A 151 12.50 9.05 1.67
CA TYR A 151 13.69 9.38 0.90
C TYR A 151 14.25 8.16 0.17
N PHE A 152 14.46 8.32 -1.13
CA PHE A 152 15.07 7.33 -2.01
C PHE A 152 16.01 8.00 -3.02
N PHE A 153 16.81 7.21 -3.69
CA PHE A 153 17.66 7.68 -4.77
C PHE A 153 17.19 7.11 -6.11
N ARG A 154 16.84 7.97 -7.06
CA ARG A 154 16.41 7.56 -8.39
C ARG A 154 17.03 8.43 -9.47
N ARG A 155 17.59 7.80 -10.49
CA ARG A 155 18.15 8.47 -11.66
C ARG A 155 17.68 7.86 -12.98
N THR A 156 17.19 6.63 -12.94
CA THR A 156 16.77 5.87 -14.11
C THR A 156 15.42 5.19 -13.83
N ASN A 157 14.70 4.87 -14.90
CA ASN A 157 13.45 4.10 -14.78
C ASN A 157 13.74 2.59 -14.86
N THR A 158 14.46 2.10 -13.86
CA THR A 158 14.80 0.68 -13.73
C THR A 158 14.21 0.10 -12.43
N ASN A 159 14.00 -1.23 -12.44
CA ASN A 159 13.63 -1.96 -11.22
C ASN A 159 14.87 -2.22 -10.34
N ALA A 160 14.67 -2.87 -9.18
CA ALA A 160 15.75 -3.20 -8.24
C ALA A 160 16.83 -4.14 -8.83
N LYS A 161 16.57 -4.79 -9.96
CA LYS A 161 17.51 -5.65 -10.68
C LYS A 161 18.24 -4.91 -11.82
N GLY A 162 17.98 -3.59 -12.00
CA GLY A 162 18.54 -2.78 -13.08
C GLY A 162 17.83 -2.99 -14.44
N GLU A 163 16.73 -3.73 -14.51
CA GLU A 163 15.98 -3.93 -15.76
C GLU A 163 15.06 -2.71 -16.02
N PRO A 164 14.94 -2.23 -17.27
CA PRO A 164 14.03 -1.14 -17.62
C PRO A 164 12.58 -1.45 -17.22
N ARG A 165 11.87 -0.42 -16.71
CA ARG A 165 10.43 -0.47 -16.46
C ARG A 165 9.64 0.28 -17.52
N THR A 166 8.42 -0.15 -17.75
CA THR A 166 7.47 0.52 -18.66
C THR A 166 6.60 1.58 -17.96
N TRP A 167 6.77 1.74 -16.66
CA TRP A 167 6.04 2.69 -15.82
C TRP A 167 6.99 3.31 -14.81
N THR A 168 6.66 4.50 -14.29
CA THR A 168 7.48 5.24 -13.32
C THR A 168 6.68 5.50 -12.06
N ASP A 169 7.28 5.23 -10.89
CA ASP A 169 6.64 5.59 -9.62
C ASP A 169 6.58 7.12 -9.49
N HIS A 170 5.50 7.60 -8.93
CA HIS A 170 5.26 9.01 -8.66
C HIS A 170 5.36 9.28 -7.15
N LEU A 171 6.03 10.36 -6.73
CA LEU A 171 6.18 10.66 -5.30
C LEU A 171 4.83 10.79 -4.60
N LEU A 172 3.85 11.45 -5.23
CA LEU A 172 2.52 11.65 -4.67
C LEU A 172 1.76 10.32 -4.55
N TRP A 173 1.46 9.68 -5.70
CA TRP A 173 0.56 8.52 -5.74
C TRP A 173 1.17 7.24 -5.16
N HIS A 174 2.49 7.01 -5.30
CA HIS A 174 3.14 5.76 -4.83
C HIS A 174 3.76 5.86 -3.44
N HIS A 175 4.16 7.06 -3.01
CA HIS A 175 4.88 7.22 -1.74
C HIS A 175 4.09 8.03 -0.72
N ALA A 176 3.53 9.18 -1.09
CA ALA A 176 2.73 9.97 -0.15
C ALA A 176 1.43 9.26 0.24
N CYS A 177 0.86 8.40 -0.63
CA CYS A 177 -0.35 7.64 -0.33
C CYS A 177 -0.27 6.87 0.99
N HIS A 178 0.88 6.28 1.30
CA HIS A 178 1.11 5.57 2.54
C HIS A 178 0.99 6.46 3.79
N THR A 179 1.57 7.66 3.73
CA THR A 179 1.57 8.59 4.87
C THR A 179 0.22 9.27 5.01
N VAL A 180 -0.38 9.70 3.89
CA VAL A 180 -1.71 10.33 3.90
C VAL A 180 -2.75 9.36 4.47
N ASP A 181 -2.76 8.11 3.99
CA ASP A 181 -3.64 7.07 4.49
C ASP A 181 -3.40 6.76 5.98
N LEU A 182 -2.14 6.57 6.37
CA LEU A 182 -1.78 6.25 7.76
C LEU A 182 -2.20 7.37 8.72
N PHE A 183 -1.94 8.63 8.37
CA PHE A 183 -2.31 9.77 9.21
C PHE A 183 -3.82 9.84 9.43
N MET A 184 -4.60 9.68 8.36
CA MET A 184 -6.07 9.66 8.44
C MET A 184 -6.58 8.43 9.19
N TYR A 185 -5.97 7.26 8.98
CA TYR A 185 -6.32 6.04 9.71
C TYR A 185 -6.06 6.15 11.21
N GLN A 186 -4.93 6.73 11.60
CA GLN A 186 -4.54 6.87 13.00
C GLN A 186 -5.36 7.95 13.72
N THR A 187 -5.56 9.11 13.09
CA THR A 187 -6.37 10.19 13.68
C THR A 187 -7.88 9.93 13.62
N GLY A 188 -8.32 9.07 12.70
CA GLY A 188 -9.76 8.87 12.42
C GLY A 188 -10.40 10.06 11.72
N GLU A 189 -9.63 11.01 11.19
CA GLU A 189 -10.11 12.28 10.66
C GLU A 189 -9.67 12.52 9.22
N ILE A 190 -10.49 13.23 8.45
CA ILE A 190 -10.14 13.73 7.11
C ILE A 190 -9.54 15.13 7.25
N PRO A 191 -8.35 15.42 6.70
CA PRO A 191 -7.75 16.74 6.75
C PRO A 191 -8.64 17.81 6.12
N THR A 192 -8.82 18.93 6.83
CA THR A 192 -9.56 20.11 6.34
C THR A 192 -8.67 21.10 5.61
N GLU A 193 -7.39 21.14 5.96
CA GLU A 193 -6.39 21.95 5.30
C GLU A 193 -5.31 21.04 4.71
N VAL A 194 -4.98 21.26 3.45
CA VAL A 194 -3.90 20.54 2.75
C VAL A 194 -3.03 21.56 2.02
N PHE A 195 -1.74 21.29 1.97
CA PHE A 195 -0.75 22.10 1.27
C PHE A 195 0.25 21.17 0.57
N GLY A 196 0.60 21.49 -0.66
CA GLY A 196 1.60 20.74 -1.42
C GLY A 196 2.46 21.67 -2.27
N VAL A 197 3.75 21.36 -2.33
CA VAL A 197 4.70 21.98 -3.25
C VAL A 197 5.65 20.91 -3.78
N GLN A 198 5.95 20.98 -5.07
CA GLN A 198 6.88 20.06 -5.72
C GLN A 198 8.01 20.79 -6.43
N GLY A 199 9.16 20.14 -6.52
CA GLY A 199 10.29 20.57 -7.30
C GLY A 199 10.06 20.37 -8.82
N PRO A 200 11.04 20.76 -9.65
CA PRO A 200 10.93 20.59 -11.09
C PRO A 200 10.84 19.11 -11.48
N LYS A 201 10.13 18.83 -12.57
CA LYS A 201 10.06 17.48 -13.16
C LYS A 201 11.44 17.12 -13.77
N HIS A 202 11.88 15.89 -13.50
CA HIS A 202 13.10 15.34 -14.12
C HIS A 202 12.90 15.21 -15.63
N PRO A 203 13.83 15.70 -16.46
CA PRO A 203 13.63 15.77 -17.92
C PRO A 203 13.41 14.42 -18.61
N GLU A 204 14.03 13.33 -18.09
CA GLU A 204 13.88 11.99 -18.66
C GLU A 204 12.78 11.16 -17.99
N LEU A 205 12.55 11.35 -16.68
CA LEU A 205 11.57 10.57 -15.92
C LEU A 205 10.16 11.18 -15.97
N GLY A 206 10.05 12.47 -16.26
CA GLY A 206 8.76 13.19 -16.34
C GLY A 206 8.05 13.41 -15.00
N ILE A 207 8.71 13.08 -13.88
CA ILE A 207 8.16 13.18 -12.51
C ILE A 207 8.91 14.21 -11.68
N ALA A 208 8.24 14.81 -10.68
CA ALA A 208 8.89 15.63 -9.67
C ALA A 208 9.80 14.75 -8.80
N MET A 209 11.01 15.25 -8.52
CA MET A 209 12.02 14.51 -7.75
C MET A 209 11.99 14.87 -6.27
N ASP A 210 11.34 15.97 -5.89
CA ASP A 210 11.21 16.46 -4.51
C ASP A 210 9.80 16.98 -4.30
N MET A 211 9.26 16.76 -3.11
CA MET A 211 7.91 17.20 -2.74
C MET A 211 7.80 17.43 -1.23
N THR A 212 7.01 18.43 -0.83
CA THR A 212 6.62 18.64 0.56
C THR A 212 5.11 18.80 0.65
N ILE A 213 4.51 18.10 1.62
CA ILE A 213 3.06 18.09 1.87
C ILE A 213 2.81 18.47 3.33
N GLY A 214 1.79 19.28 3.57
CA GLY A 214 1.24 19.58 4.88
C GLY A 214 -0.24 19.22 4.94
N LEU A 215 -0.66 18.59 6.03
CA LEU A 215 -2.05 18.22 6.31
C LEU A 215 -2.42 18.71 7.70
N LYS A 216 -3.70 19.14 7.90
CA LYS A 216 -4.23 19.47 9.22
C LYS A 216 -5.66 18.96 9.35
N THR A 217 -5.93 18.28 10.46
CA THR A 217 -7.24 17.71 10.79
C THR A 217 -8.12 18.71 11.55
N PRO A 218 -9.45 18.44 11.65
CA PRO A 218 -10.36 19.26 12.47
C PRO A 218 -9.95 19.38 13.94
N SER A 219 -9.39 18.31 14.54
CA SER A 219 -8.87 18.32 15.91
C SER A 219 -7.63 19.20 16.10
N GLY A 220 -6.99 19.61 14.98
CA GLY A 220 -5.76 20.40 14.97
C GLY A 220 -4.47 19.57 14.84
N ALA A 221 -4.55 18.26 14.74
CA ALA A 221 -3.38 17.43 14.45
C ALA A 221 -2.78 17.78 13.07
N ILE A 222 -1.45 17.87 13.02
CA ILE A 222 -0.70 18.27 11.82
C ILE A 222 0.13 17.09 11.32
N CYS A 223 0.21 16.91 9.99
CA CYS A 223 1.21 16.06 9.37
C CYS A 223 2.05 16.88 8.39
N THR A 224 3.38 16.74 8.50
CA THR A 224 4.34 17.23 7.51
C THR A 224 5.04 16.04 6.87
N LEU A 225 5.09 16.03 5.55
CA LEU A 225 5.70 14.94 4.77
C LEU A 225 6.67 15.53 3.74
N SER A 226 7.92 15.18 3.85
CA SER A 226 8.97 15.48 2.88
C SER A 226 9.32 14.22 2.09
N LEU A 227 9.28 14.31 0.75
CA LEU A 227 9.59 13.21 -0.16
C LEU A 227 10.70 13.62 -1.10
N SER A 228 11.65 12.72 -1.36
CA SER A 228 12.74 12.97 -2.29
C SER A 228 13.21 11.69 -2.99
N PHE A 229 13.44 11.80 -4.31
CA PHE A 229 14.20 10.84 -5.10
C PHE A 229 15.66 11.31 -5.33
N ASN A 230 16.04 12.45 -4.74
CA ASN A 230 17.39 13.00 -4.81
C ASN A 230 18.28 12.61 -3.63
N ASN A 231 17.73 11.95 -2.63
CA ASN A 231 18.44 11.62 -1.40
C ASN A 231 19.40 10.44 -1.60
N ASP A 232 20.67 10.63 -1.31
CA ASP A 232 21.75 9.62 -1.41
C ASP A 232 22.10 9.04 -0.02
N ALA A 233 21.11 8.52 0.69
CA ALA A 233 21.14 7.90 2.01
C ALA A 233 20.90 8.88 3.21
N PRO A 234 20.35 8.35 4.32
CA PRO A 234 19.76 7.03 4.45
C PRO A 234 18.44 6.89 3.68
N PHE A 235 18.13 5.69 3.18
CA PHE A 235 16.91 5.42 2.42
C PHE A 235 15.78 4.93 3.30
N GLY A 236 14.54 5.19 2.86
CA GLY A 236 13.33 4.66 3.46
C GLY A 236 12.39 5.74 3.99
N THR A 237 11.43 5.31 4.80
CA THR A 237 10.46 6.19 5.43
C THR A 237 10.68 6.24 6.93
N PHE A 238 10.77 7.44 7.46
CA PHE A 238 11.01 7.74 8.87
C PHE A 238 9.84 8.56 9.37
N PHE A 239 9.24 8.14 10.49
CA PHE A 239 8.12 8.81 11.13
C PHE A 239 8.54 9.32 12.51
N ARG A 240 8.23 10.56 12.82
CA ARG A 240 8.30 11.11 14.16
C ARG A 240 6.89 11.51 14.59
N TYR A 241 6.42 10.90 15.64
CA TYR A 241 5.15 11.21 16.29
C TYR A 241 5.40 12.11 17.50
N MET A 242 4.88 13.32 17.50
CA MET A 242 4.81 14.21 18.65
C MET A 242 3.40 14.14 19.21
N CYS A 243 3.29 13.55 20.38
CA CYS A 243 2.01 13.22 21.00
C CYS A 243 1.87 13.93 22.36
N ASP A 244 0.66 13.95 22.89
CA ASP A 244 0.37 14.54 24.20
C ASP A 244 1.07 13.82 25.38
N ASN A 245 1.41 12.54 25.21
CA ASN A 245 2.06 11.71 26.22
C ASN A 245 3.57 11.47 25.96
N GLY A 246 4.13 11.98 24.86
CA GLY A 246 5.53 11.80 24.52
C GLY A 246 5.83 11.84 23.04
N THR A 247 7.07 11.54 22.69
CA THR A 247 7.54 11.46 21.30
C THR A 247 7.92 10.03 20.98
N TYR A 248 7.61 9.60 19.76
CA TYR A 248 7.98 8.27 19.25
C TYR A 248 8.57 8.40 17.86
N VAL A 249 9.57 7.56 17.55
CA VAL A 249 10.20 7.51 16.23
C VAL A 249 10.04 6.10 15.66
N ALA A 250 9.36 6.01 14.52
CA ALA A 250 9.13 4.74 13.83
C ALA A 250 9.94 4.67 12.53
N ARG A 251 10.54 3.51 12.31
CA ARG A 251 11.19 3.14 11.06
C ARG A 251 10.78 1.73 10.68
N TYR A 252 9.84 1.62 9.74
CA TYR A 252 9.21 0.34 9.39
C TYR A 252 8.63 -0.36 10.63
N ASP A 253 9.19 -1.50 11.02
CA ASP A 253 8.69 -2.30 12.15
C ASP A 253 9.23 -1.82 13.50
N ASP A 254 10.32 -1.03 13.51
CA ASP A 254 10.96 -0.55 14.73
C ASP A 254 10.26 0.70 15.29
N LEU A 255 10.16 0.78 16.63
CA LEU A 255 9.66 1.94 17.37
C LEU A 255 10.58 2.24 18.56
N VAL A 256 11.00 3.49 18.68
CA VAL A 256 11.70 3.99 19.86
C VAL A 256 10.97 5.21 20.43
N ASP A 257 11.17 5.47 21.72
CA ASP A 257 10.69 6.71 22.33
C ASP A 257 11.58 7.93 21.94
N GLY A 258 11.21 9.13 22.39
CA GLY A 258 11.96 10.35 22.10
C GLY A 258 13.38 10.40 22.66
N TYR A 259 13.77 9.44 23.49
CA TYR A 259 15.10 9.24 24.07
C TYR A 259 15.85 8.05 23.45
N GLU A 260 15.38 7.59 22.29
CA GLU A 260 15.96 6.46 21.54
C GLU A 260 15.90 5.09 22.26
N LYS A 261 15.03 4.94 23.26
CA LYS A 261 14.83 3.66 23.93
C LYS A 261 13.79 2.84 23.15
N PRO A 262 14.07 1.54 22.89
CA PRO A 262 13.10 0.65 22.25
C PRO A 262 11.77 0.60 23.01
N VAL A 263 10.66 0.69 22.28
CA VAL A 263 9.31 0.51 22.80
C VAL A 263 8.98 -0.98 22.77
N ASP A 264 8.36 -1.48 23.81
CA ASP A 264 7.88 -2.87 23.85
C ASP A 264 6.70 -3.06 22.88
N LEU A 265 6.93 -3.86 21.84
CA LEU A 265 5.96 -4.21 20.81
C LEU A 265 5.36 -5.62 20.98
N SER A 266 5.55 -6.27 22.14
CA SER A 266 5.05 -7.64 22.40
C SER A 266 3.52 -7.75 22.31
N GLY A 267 2.80 -6.65 22.46
CA GLY A 267 1.33 -6.58 22.37
C GLY A 267 0.77 -6.40 20.95
N VAL A 268 1.59 -6.36 19.91
CA VAL A 268 1.15 -6.21 18.51
C VAL A 268 1.62 -7.38 17.65
N ALA A 269 0.87 -7.64 16.59
CA ALA A 269 1.26 -8.67 15.62
C ALA A 269 2.47 -8.22 14.82
N VAL A 270 3.45 -9.11 14.66
CA VAL A 270 4.67 -8.85 13.91
C VAL A 270 4.76 -9.72 12.67
N SER A 271 5.20 -9.13 11.57
CA SER A 271 5.63 -9.83 10.38
C SER A 271 6.69 -9.02 9.66
N ASN A 272 7.43 -9.65 8.77
CA ASN A 272 8.47 -8.96 8.03
C ASN A 272 7.84 -7.90 7.10
N ASN A 273 8.00 -6.63 7.47
CA ASN A 273 7.51 -5.44 6.76
C ASN A 273 5.97 -5.42 6.52
N GLY A 274 5.18 -6.07 7.36
CA GLY A 274 3.71 -6.00 7.35
C GLY A 274 3.00 -6.72 6.20
N ILE A 275 3.70 -7.26 5.20
CA ILE A 275 3.06 -7.88 4.00
C ILE A 275 2.29 -9.14 4.38
N GLU A 276 2.87 -10.01 5.20
CA GLU A 276 2.17 -11.20 5.67
C GLU A 276 0.89 -10.84 6.45
N LEU A 277 0.91 -9.77 7.23
CA LEU A 277 -0.27 -9.31 7.97
C LEU A 277 -1.37 -8.75 7.06
N ILE A 278 -1.01 -8.08 5.96
CA ILE A 278 -1.97 -7.68 4.92
C ILE A 278 -2.65 -8.92 4.32
N ASP A 279 -1.86 -9.92 3.93
CA ASP A 279 -2.39 -11.13 3.31
C ASP A 279 -3.26 -11.92 4.31
N ARG A 280 -2.86 -11.98 5.59
CA ARG A 280 -3.68 -12.57 6.67
C ARG A 280 -5.00 -11.84 6.87
N GLU A 281 -4.99 -10.51 6.87
CA GLU A 281 -6.20 -9.70 6.99
C GLU A 281 -7.13 -9.89 5.78
N PHE A 282 -6.58 -9.92 4.57
CA PHE A 282 -7.36 -10.20 3.36
C PHE A 282 -8.05 -11.57 3.43
N VAL A 283 -7.30 -12.60 3.79
CA VAL A 283 -7.80 -13.97 3.94
C VAL A 283 -8.84 -14.05 5.08
N ALA A 284 -8.60 -13.41 6.22
CA ALA A 284 -9.52 -13.39 7.34
C ALA A 284 -10.83 -12.67 6.97
N ALA A 285 -10.75 -11.53 6.31
CA ALA A 285 -11.93 -10.77 5.87
C ALA A 285 -12.83 -11.59 4.95
N ILE A 286 -12.23 -12.36 4.02
CA ILE A 286 -12.98 -13.26 3.13
C ILE A 286 -13.65 -14.38 3.94
N LYS A 287 -12.92 -15.06 4.83
CA LYS A 287 -13.45 -16.14 5.66
C LYS A 287 -14.59 -15.70 6.57
N GLU A 288 -14.49 -14.47 7.09
CA GLU A 288 -15.44 -13.90 8.04
C GLU A 288 -16.60 -13.15 7.36
N GLY A 289 -16.53 -12.93 6.05
CA GLY A 289 -17.56 -12.20 5.28
C GLY A 289 -17.66 -10.72 5.66
N ARG A 290 -16.54 -10.09 6.03
CA ARG A 290 -16.46 -8.68 6.40
C ARG A 290 -15.55 -7.88 5.46
N GLN A 291 -15.63 -6.57 5.53
CA GLN A 291 -14.63 -5.73 4.87
C GLN A 291 -13.33 -5.69 5.69
N PRO A 292 -12.17 -5.67 5.02
CA PRO A 292 -10.86 -5.66 5.67
C PRO A 292 -10.49 -4.28 6.22
N ASN A 293 -9.55 -4.25 7.17
CA ASN A 293 -8.80 -3.04 7.46
C ASN A 293 -7.97 -2.64 6.23
N GLY A 294 -8.21 -1.45 5.70
CA GLY A 294 -7.66 -1.04 4.40
C GLY A 294 -8.55 -1.42 3.21
N SER A 295 -9.88 -1.63 3.43
CA SER A 295 -10.82 -1.77 2.30
C SER A 295 -10.73 -0.57 1.36
N PHE A 296 -11.09 -0.76 0.09
CA PHE A 296 -11.07 0.34 -0.89
C PHE A 296 -11.89 1.55 -0.42
N ALA A 297 -13.03 1.31 0.22
CA ALA A 297 -13.87 2.38 0.77
C ALA A 297 -13.17 3.14 1.92
N GLN A 298 -12.41 2.46 2.76
CA GLN A 298 -11.63 3.11 3.84
C GLN A 298 -10.44 3.90 3.31
N VAL A 299 -9.86 3.51 2.18
CA VAL A 299 -8.69 4.17 1.58
C VAL A 299 -9.10 5.30 0.64
N LEU A 300 -10.31 5.27 0.08
CA LEU A 300 -10.81 6.31 -0.85
C LEU A 300 -10.62 7.74 -0.33
N PRO A 301 -10.90 8.10 0.92
CA PRO A 301 -10.66 9.46 1.41
C PRO A 301 -9.21 9.93 1.25
N ALA A 302 -8.23 9.04 1.44
CA ALA A 302 -6.83 9.36 1.20
C ALA A 302 -6.55 9.63 -0.28
N MET A 303 -7.15 8.86 -1.19
CA MET A 303 -7.03 9.10 -2.63
C MET A 303 -7.63 10.46 -3.05
N LEU A 304 -8.73 10.88 -2.42
CA LEU A 304 -9.33 12.21 -2.65
C LEU A 304 -8.38 13.34 -2.18
N VAL A 305 -7.69 13.15 -1.07
CA VAL A 305 -6.67 14.11 -0.58
C VAL A 305 -5.49 14.18 -1.55
N LEU A 306 -5.03 13.05 -2.08
CA LEU A 306 -3.96 13.02 -3.09
C LEU A 306 -4.36 13.77 -4.37
N GLY A 307 -5.58 13.58 -4.87
CA GLY A 307 -6.07 14.31 -6.03
C GLY A 307 -6.11 15.83 -5.81
N LYS A 308 -6.58 16.26 -4.62
CA LYS A 308 -6.57 17.69 -4.26
C LYS A 308 -5.14 18.26 -4.17
N LEU A 309 -4.18 17.48 -3.68
CA LEU A 309 -2.77 17.87 -3.66
C LEU A 309 -2.18 17.95 -5.07
N GLU A 310 -2.52 17.02 -5.96
CA GLU A 310 -2.09 17.03 -7.36
C GLU A 310 -2.60 18.28 -8.09
N GLU A 311 -3.90 18.59 -8.01
CA GLU A 311 -4.50 19.81 -8.56
C GLU A 311 -3.79 21.09 -8.06
N MET A 312 -3.43 21.13 -6.76
CA MET A 312 -2.74 22.27 -6.16
C MET A 312 -1.30 22.43 -6.69
N MET A 313 -0.60 21.32 -6.96
CA MET A 313 0.81 21.35 -7.37
C MET A 313 1.00 21.46 -8.88
N GLU A 314 0.01 21.10 -9.68
CA GLU A 314 0.07 21.17 -11.14
C GLU A 314 -0.64 22.42 -11.72
N GLY A 315 -1.47 23.12 -10.94
CA GLY A 315 -2.16 24.36 -11.29
C GLY A 315 -1.30 25.58 -11.04
#